data_4eb69bfe0ce1e2eae6c5fa79221c2a6e
#
_entry.id   4eb69bfe0ce1e2eae6c5fa79221c2a6e
#
_cell.length_a   1.000
_cell.length_b   1.000
_cell.length_c   1.000
_cell.angle_alpha   90.00
_cell.angle_beta   90.00
_cell.angle_gamma   90.00
#
_symmetry.space_group_name_H-M   'P 1'
#
loop_
_entity.id
_entity.type
_entity.pdbx_description
1 polymer ?
#
loop_
_entity_poly.entity_id
_entity_poly.type
_entity_poly.pdbx_seq_one_letter_code
_entity_poly.pdbx_strand_id
1 'polypeptide(L)'
;MSEEAWMERKAESVESRRLQRVPPYLFADLDRRTEELRRRGVDVISLAVGDPDLPTPEHVVQAMQEAVQDPATHRYPPYAGTEGFRRAVAEWYERRFGVRLDPHREVLALIGSKEGIAHLPWALLDPGDVALVPDPGYPVYRVATLLADGEPYPLPLRPERGFLPDWSSVPSEVARRAKLLFVNYPNNPTAATAELAFFEEAVRFAREYGVWVVHDNSYSEIAYDGYRPPSFLQARRALEVGVEYHSLSKTYCMTGWRLGWVCGNAEVVSALAKLKTNLDSGVFVAVQRAGEAALRGPEEPVRQRLATFQARRDLLVGALQEAGWRVTSPRATFYVWAEVPEGFDSVGFAQHVLDRAAVVVTPGVGYGEVGDQYVRLSFTTPDHRLKEAVERLRRLR
;
A
#
# COMPACT_ATOMS: atom_id res chain seq x y z
N MET A 1 32.97 -2.33 34.29
CA MET A 1 32.18 -3.46 33.71
C MET A 1 33.21 -4.48 33.30
N SER A 2 33.16 -5.69 33.83
CA SER A 2 34.11 -6.78 33.50
C SER A 2 33.87 -7.25 32.05
N GLU A 3 34.88 -7.82 31.44
CA GLU A 3 34.80 -8.36 30.08
C GLU A 3 33.73 -9.49 30.00
N GLU A 4 33.58 -10.25 31.06
CA GLU A 4 32.52 -11.26 31.21
C GLU A 4 31.13 -10.66 31.21
N ALA A 5 30.88 -9.57 31.95
CA ALA A 5 29.60 -8.87 31.98
C ALA A 5 29.26 -8.21 30.63
N TRP A 6 30.31 -7.82 29.85
CA TRP A 6 30.12 -7.33 28.50
C TRP A 6 29.81 -8.45 27.50
N MET A 7 30.44 -9.63 27.66
CA MET A 7 30.17 -10.80 26.84
C MET A 7 28.80 -11.42 27.15
N GLU A 8 28.34 -11.42 28.41
CA GLU A 8 26.99 -11.83 28.79
C GLU A 8 25.93 -10.90 28.16
N ARG A 9 26.14 -9.57 28.21
CA ARG A 9 25.25 -8.61 27.48
C ARG A 9 25.27 -8.77 25.97
N LYS A 10 26.40 -9.20 25.39
CA LYS A 10 26.52 -9.48 23.95
C LYS A 10 25.82 -10.78 23.54
N ALA A 11 25.57 -11.70 24.47
CA ALA A 11 24.79 -12.90 24.25
C ALA A 11 23.26 -12.60 24.17
N GLU A 12 22.81 -11.45 24.71
CA GLU A 12 21.46 -10.96 24.48
C GLU A 12 21.34 -10.41 23.05
N SER A 13 20.19 -10.62 22.42
CA SER A 13 19.91 -10.08 21.09
C SER A 13 20.12 -8.56 21.08
N VAL A 14 20.81 -8.06 20.06
CA VAL A 14 20.98 -6.61 19.81
C VAL A 14 19.63 -5.94 19.50
N GLU A 15 18.66 -6.73 19.05
CA GLU A 15 17.33 -6.25 18.70
C GLU A 15 16.49 -5.96 19.94
N SER A 16 15.76 -4.86 19.90
CA SER A 16 14.76 -4.56 20.92
C SER A 16 13.65 -5.61 20.93
N ARG A 17 12.97 -5.81 22.07
CA ARG A 17 11.84 -6.74 22.20
C ARG A 17 10.73 -6.45 21.16
N ARG A 18 10.52 -5.20 20.78
CA ARG A 18 9.58 -4.81 19.73
C ARG A 18 9.98 -5.33 18.36
N LEU A 19 11.28 -5.20 18.03
CA LEU A 19 11.79 -5.68 16.73
C LEU A 19 11.76 -7.21 16.64
N GLN A 20 12.01 -7.91 17.74
CA GLN A 20 11.90 -9.38 17.81
C GLN A 20 10.47 -9.91 17.57
N ARG A 21 9.43 -9.07 17.78
CA ARG A 21 8.02 -9.41 17.47
C ARG A 21 7.70 -9.30 15.98
N VAL A 22 8.55 -8.61 15.20
CA VAL A 22 8.36 -8.48 13.76
C VAL A 22 8.70 -9.81 13.09
N PRO A 23 7.78 -10.40 12.30
CA PRO A 23 8.06 -11.65 11.61
C PRO A 23 9.28 -11.53 10.71
N PRO A 24 10.09 -12.60 10.56
CA PRO A 24 11.18 -12.59 9.60
C PRO A 24 10.64 -12.38 8.18
N TYR A 25 11.51 -11.92 7.29
CA TYR A 25 11.15 -11.72 5.88
C TYR A 25 10.84 -13.08 5.22
N LEU A 26 9.55 -13.33 4.98
CA LEU A 26 9.03 -14.62 4.53
C LEU A 26 9.51 -15.06 3.14
N PHE A 27 10.00 -14.12 2.33
CA PHE A 27 10.37 -14.41 0.94
C PHE A 27 11.88 -14.61 0.74
N ALA A 28 12.68 -14.64 1.82
CA ALA A 28 14.13 -14.78 1.73
C ALA A 28 14.56 -16.02 0.94
N ASP A 29 13.86 -17.14 1.09
CA ASP A 29 14.16 -18.37 0.36
C ASP A 29 13.80 -18.27 -1.13
N LEU A 30 12.67 -17.65 -1.45
CA LEU A 30 12.26 -17.39 -2.83
C LEU A 30 13.25 -16.45 -3.53
N ASP A 31 13.69 -15.39 -2.84
CA ASP A 31 14.68 -14.46 -3.35
C ASP A 31 16.04 -15.14 -3.57
N ARG A 32 16.49 -15.96 -2.61
CA ARG A 32 17.71 -16.75 -2.75
C ARG A 32 17.64 -17.70 -3.95
N ARG A 33 16.52 -18.44 -4.10
CA ARG A 33 16.30 -19.35 -5.23
C ARG A 33 16.28 -18.61 -6.56
N THR A 34 15.62 -17.45 -6.60
CA THR A 34 15.59 -16.57 -7.76
C THR A 34 17.01 -16.17 -8.19
N GLU A 35 17.84 -15.76 -7.22
CA GLU A 35 19.20 -15.34 -7.49
C GLU A 35 20.11 -16.52 -7.93
N GLU A 36 19.94 -17.71 -7.36
CA GLU A 36 20.62 -18.93 -7.79
C GLU A 36 20.30 -19.26 -9.28
N LEU A 37 19.03 -19.20 -9.67
CA LEU A 37 18.63 -19.42 -11.05
C LEU A 37 19.25 -18.40 -12.00
N ARG A 38 19.25 -17.12 -11.62
CA ARG A 38 19.91 -16.06 -12.41
C ARG A 38 21.41 -16.29 -12.58
N ARG A 39 22.12 -16.69 -11.51
CA ARG A 39 23.56 -17.03 -11.59
C ARG A 39 23.84 -18.21 -12.51
N ARG A 40 22.88 -19.13 -12.66
CA ARG A 40 22.96 -20.25 -13.60
C ARG A 40 22.57 -19.87 -15.03
N GLY A 41 22.33 -18.59 -15.31
CA GLY A 41 21.99 -18.08 -16.63
C GLY A 41 20.51 -18.26 -16.99
N VAL A 42 19.64 -18.62 -16.05
CA VAL A 42 18.19 -18.71 -16.28
C VAL A 42 17.62 -17.30 -16.31
N ASP A 43 16.91 -16.99 -17.39
CA ASP A 43 16.18 -15.73 -17.52
C ASP A 43 14.89 -15.76 -16.68
N VAL A 44 14.93 -15.15 -15.50
CA VAL A 44 13.80 -15.11 -14.56
C VAL A 44 13.01 -13.82 -14.71
N ILE A 45 11.69 -13.94 -14.92
CA ILE A 45 10.75 -12.81 -15.00
C ILE A 45 10.04 -12.65 -13.67
N SER A 46 10.06 -11.43 -13.11
CA SER A 46 9.36 -11.14 -11.85
C SER A 46 8.00 -10.48 -12.12
N LEU A 47 6.93 -11.12 -11.63
CA LEU A 47 5.59 -10.57 -11.50
C LEU A 47 5.24 -10.33 -10.02
N ALA A 48 6.23 -10.33 -9.12
CA ALA A 48 6.02 -10.20 -7.68
C ALA A 48 5.87 -8.74 -7.23
N VAL A 49 6.64 -7.82 -7.83
CA VAL A 49 6.75 -6.43 -7.35
C VAL A 49 5.72 -5.54 -8.03
N GLY A 50 4.95 -4.81 -7.23
CA GLY A 50 3.99 -3.80 -7.70
C GLY A 50 4.66 -2.43 -7.87
N ASP A 51 5.59 -2.33 -8.81
CA ASP A 51 6.33 -1.12 -9.13
C ASP A 51 6.07 -0.73 -10.60
N PRO A 52 5.32 0.35 -10.87
CA PRO A 52 5.06 0.80 -12.24
C PRO A 52 6.34 1.04 -13.02
N ASP A 53 6.48 0.38 -14.16
CA ASP A 53 7.63 0.47 -15.06
C ASP A 53 7.56 1.63 -16.04
N LEU A 54 6.39 2.24 -16.18
CA LEU A 54 6.18 3.39 -17.08
C LEU A 54 6.85 4.65 -16.51
N PRO A 55 7.34 5.56 -17.37
CA PRO A 55 8.00 6.78 -16.91
C PRO A 55 7.01 7.73 -16.23
N THR A 56 7.51 8.54 -15.29
CA THR A 56 6.79 9.71 -14.76
C THR A 56 6.37 10.65 -15.89
N PRO A 57 5.17 11.29 -15.85
CA PRO A 57 4.75 12.24 -16.88
C PRO A 57 5.76 13.35 -17.12
N GLU A 58 5.97 13.73 -18.38
CA GLU A 58 7.00 14.69 -18.76
C GLU A 58 6.85 16.05 -18.07
N HIS A 59 5.61 16.58 -17.98
CA HIS A 59 5.35 17.85 -17.30
C HIS A 59 5.74 17.83 -15.80
N VAL A 60 5.69 16.66 -15.16
CA VAL A 60 6.13 16.47 -13.78
C VAL A 60 7.66 16.47 -13.69
N VAL A 61 8.32 15.81 -14.66
CA VAL A 61 9.79 15.79 -14.76
C VAL A 61 10.32 17.19 -15.01
N GLN A 62 9.71 17.95 -15.92
CA GLN A 62 10.05 19.35 -16.21
C GLN A 62 9.92 20.23 -14.96
N ALA A 63 8.79 20.12 -14.23
CA ALA A 63 8.59 20.86 -12.99
C ALA A 63 9.68 20.55 -11.94
N MET A 64 10.13 19.29 -11.87
CA MET A 64 11.24 18.90 -11.01
C MET A 64 12.56 19.54 -11.45
N GLN A 65 12.88 19.52 -12.75
CA GLN A 65 14.08 20.13 -13.32
C GLN A 65 14.15 21.62 -13.05
N GLU A 66 13.03 22.33 -13.21
CA GLU A 66 12.92 23.76 -12.89
C GLU A 66 13.09 24.01 -11.39
N ALA A 67 12.44 23.18 -10.57
CA ALA A 67 12.48 23.33 -9.12
C ALA A 67 13.87 23.12 -8.53
N VAL A 68 14.67 22.16 -9.00
CA VAL A 68 16.02 21.91 -8.48
C VAL A 68 17.02 23.00 -8.87
N GLN A 69 16.71 23.84 -9.86
CA GLN A 69 17.55 25.00 -10.22
C GLN A 69 17.34 26.19 -9.27
N ASP A 70 16.24 26.20 -8.51
CA ASP A 70 16.00 27.24 -7.52
C ASP A 70 16.71 26.92 -6.20
N PRO A 71 17.75 27.67 -5.77
CA PRO A 71 18.47 27.40 -4.53
C PRO A 71 17.60 27.45 -3.28
N ALA A 72 16.43 28.10 -3.33
CA ALA A 72 15.51 28.14 -2.20
C ALA A 72 14.94 26.76 -1.88
N THR A 73 14.86 25.85 -2.85
CA THR A 73 14.40 24.48 -2.65
C THR A 73 15.40 23.60 -1.91
N HIS A 74 16.67 23.97 -1.84
CA HIS A 74 17.74 23.18 -1.23
C HIS A 74 17.77 23.28 0.31
N ARG A 75 16.93 24.13 0.90
CA ARG A 75 16.82 24.30 2.35
C ARG A 75 15.86 23.29 2.96
N TYR A 76 15.91 23.14 4.27
CA TYR A 76 14.91 22.36 4.99
C TYR A 76 13.49 22.83 4.63
N PRO A 77 12.62 21.90 4.24
CA PRO A 77 11.22 22.23 3.94
C PRO A 77 10.43 22.54 5.22
N PRO A 78 9.23 23.14 5.10
CA PRO A 78 8.26 23.11 6.18
C PRO A 78 7.90 21.67 6.53
N TYR A 79 7.89 21.30 7.81
CA TYR A 79 7.61 19.92 8.26
C TYR A 79 6.29 19.36 7.76
N ALA A 80 5.25 20.20 7.71
CA ALA A 80 3.93 19.78 7.19
C ALA A 80 3.87 19.68 5.66
N GLY A 81 4.95 20.04 4.96
CA GLY A 81 4.98 20.24 3.51
C GLY A 81 4.71 21.70 3.12
N THR A 82 5.05 22.03 1.87
CA THR A 82 4.82 23.36 1.32
C THR A 82 3.33 23.69 1.25
N GLU A 83 3.00 24.96 1.41
CA GLU A 83 1.60 25.40 1.28
C GLU A 83 1.04 25.09 -0.12
N GLY A 84 1.86 25.27 -1.16
CA GLY A 84 1.48 24.97 -2.56
C GLY A 84 1.07 23.50 -2.71
N PHE A 85 1.85 22.56 -2.19
CA PHE A 85 1.54 21.13 -2.27
C PHE A 85 0.26 20.78 -1.49
N ARG A 86 0.11 21.27 -0.25
CA ARG A 86 -1.08 21.00 0.57
C ARG A 86 -2.35 21.57 -0.04
N ARG A 87 -2.27 22.75 -0.66
CA ARG A 87 -3.38 23.33 -1.44
C ARG A 87 -3.70 22.49 -2.67
N ALA A 88 -2.68 22.04 -3.42
CA ALA A 88 -2.89 21.18 -4.59
C ALA A 88 -3.59 19.86 -4.21
N VAL A 89 -3.27 19.27 -3.05
CA VAL A 89 -3.98 18.11 -2.52
C VAL A 89 -5.44 18.44 -2.23
N ALA A 90 -5.74 19.55 -1.51
CA ALA A 90 -7.09 19.93 -1.17
C ALA A 90 -7.94 20.21 -2.44
N GLU A 91 -7.39 20.94 -3.42
CA GLU A 91 -8.02 21.21 -4.71
C GLU A 91 -8.29 19.91 -5.50
N TRP A 92 -7.36 18.95 -5.43
CA TRP A 92 -7.52 17.66 -6.08
C TRP A 92 -8.65 16.83 -5.44
N TYR A 93 -8.75 16.81 -4.10
CA TYR A 93 -9.84 16.14 -3.39
C TYR A 93 -11.20 16.76 -3.69
N GLU A 94 -11.31 18.09 -3.75
CA GLU A 94 -12.57 18.76 -4.11
C GLU A 94 -12.97 18.40 -5.54
N ARG A 95 -12.03 18.45 -6.49
CA ARG A 95 -12.28 18.13 -7.90
C ARG A 95 -12.61 16.64 -8.13
N ARG A 96 -11.90 15.75 -7.45
CA ARG A 96 -11.99 14.30 -7.69
C ARG A 96 -13.12 13.63 -6.90
N PHE A 97 -13.33 14.02 -5.67
CA PHE A 97 -14.23 13.39 -4.73
C PHE A 97 -15.34 14.31 -4.19
N GLY A 98 -15.29 15.60 -4.50
CA GLY A 98 -16.21 16.58 -3.92
C GLY A 98 -15.97 16.83 -2.42
N VAL A 99 -14.80 16.43 -1.90
CA VAL A 99 -14.43 16.58 -0.49
C VAL A 99 -13.62 17.85 -0.30
N ARG A 100 -14.07 18.73 0.58
CA ARG A 100 -13.36 19.96 0.95
C ARG A 100 -12.50 19.73 2.17
N LEU A 101 -11.23 20.10 2.06
CA LEU A 101 -10.22 19.96 3.10
C LEU A 101 -9.59 21.33 3.40
N ASP A 102 -9.32 21.59 4.67
CA ASP A 102 -8.45 22.69 5.08
C ASP A 102 -6.98 22.31 4.85
N PRO A 103 -6.28 22.92 3.88
CA PRO A 103 -4.89 22.58 3.57
C PRO A 103 -3.92 22.86 4.71
N HIS A 104 -4.30 23.67 5.71
CA HIS A 104 -3.45 24.03 6.82
C HIS A 104 -3.56 23.07 8.00
N ARG A 105 -4.71 22.41 8.18
CA ARG A 105 -5.02 21.59 9.35
C ARG A 105 -5.27 20.12 9.02
N GLU A 106 -5.75 19.84 7.80
CA GLU A 106 -6.27 18.54 7.39
C GLU A 106 -5.42 17.86 6.31
N VAL A 107 -4.25 18.42 5.98
CA VAL A 107 -3.33 17.85 4.97
C VAL A 107 -1.89 17.90 5.47
N LEU A 108 -1.19 16.77 5.39
CA LEU A 108 0.23 16.63 5.75
C LEU A 108 0.99 15.90 4.63
N ALA A 109 2.07 16.49 4.14
CA ALA A 109 2.96 15.84 3.17
C ALA A 109 3.81 14.74 3.83
N LEU A 110 4.03 13.65 3.11
CA LEU A 110 4.71 12.45 3.58
C LEU A 110 5.83 12.02 2.62
N ILE A 111 6.89 11.42 3.16
CA ILE A 111 7.97 10.78 2.38
C ILE A 111 7.46 9.43 1.82
N GLY A 112 6.42 9.51 0.96
CA GLY A 112 5.56 8.43 0.53
C GLY A 112 4.54 8.03 1.61
N SER A 113 3.38 7.50 1.20
CA SER A 113 2.29 7.14 2.12
C SER A 113 2.70 6.11 3.18
N LYS A 114 3.59 5.17 2.83
CA LYS A 114 4.07 4.11 3.74
C LYS A 114 4.70 4.67 5.03
N GLU A 115 5.46 5.74 4.92
CA GLU A 115 6.09 6.40 6.08
C GLU A 115 5.03 6.84 7.09
N GLY A 116 4.04 7.60 6.65
CA GLY A 116 2.98 8.08 7.52
C GLY A 116 2.09 6.96 8.08
N ILE A 117 1.79 5.93 7.27
CA ILE A 117 1.06 4.74 7.72
C ILE A 117 1.84 4.01 8.82
N ALA A 118 3.16 3.89 8.66
CA ALA A 118 4.02 3.24 9.64
C ALA A 118 4.17 4.04 10.95
N HIS A 119 4.16 5.35 10.86
CA HIS A 119 4.31 6.24 12.01
C HIS A 119 3.02 6.51 12.76
N LEU A 120 1.85 6.36 12.13
CA LEU A 120 0.57 6.67 12.79
C LEU A 120 0.32 5.84 14.06
N PRO A 121 0.59 4.52 14.11
CA PRO A 121 0.48 3.75 15.35
C PRO A 121 1.35 4.31 16.49
N TRP A 122 2.57 4.79 16.20
CA TRP A 122 3.42 5.41 17.23
C TRP A 122 2.85 6.73 17.78
N ALA A 123 2.05 7.43 16.96
CA ALA A 123 1.42 8.68 17.38
C ALA A 123 0.15 8.47 18.21
N LEU A 124 -0.54 7.32 18.04
CA LEU A 124 -1.89 7.12 18.56
C LEU A 124 -2.05 5.94 19.51
N LEU A 125 -1.15 4.95 19.48
CA LEU A 125 -1.25 3.75 20.32
C LEU A 125 -0.35 3.85 21.54
N ASP A 126 -0.90 3.43 22.68
CA ASP A 126 -0.16 3.07 23.87
C ASP A 126 0.08 1.54 23.92
N PRO A 127 1.04 1.04 24.71
CA PRO A 127 1.26 -0.38 24.86
C PRO A 127 -0.01 -1.15 25.22
N GLY A 128 -0.36 -2.19 24.44
CA GLY A 128 -1.55 -3.01 24.62
C GLY A 128 -2.83 -2.48 23.98
N ASP A 129 -2.80 -1.32 23.35
CA ASP A 129 -3.92 -0.85 22.52
C ASP A 129 -4.06 -1.74 21.29
N VAL A 130 -5.29 -1.94 20.82
CA VAL A 130 -5.60 -2.80 19.67
C VAL A 130 -5.69 -1.99 18.38
N ALA A 131 -5.09 -2.51 17.32
CA ALA A 131 -5.37 -2.07 15.96
C ALA A 131 -6.01 -3.20 15.14
N LEU A 132 -7.17 -2.92 14.55
CA LEU A 132 -7.84 -3.83 13.63
C LEU A 132 -7.14 -3.77 12.28
N VAL A 133 -6.59 -4.89 11.81
CA VAL A 133 -5.78 -4.97 10.59
C VAL A 133 -6.34 -6.00 9.62
N PRO A 134 -6.44 -5.69 8.31
CA PRO A 134 -6.94 -6.65 7.33
C PRO A 134 -6.00 -7.86 7.19
N ASP A 135 -6.58 -9.04 7.01
CA ASP A 135 -5.90 -10.31 6.73
C ASP A 135 -6.62 -11.03 5.56
N PRO A 136 -6.04 -11.10 4.35
CA PRO A 136 -4.73 -10.57 3.96
C PRO A 136 -4.70 -9.04 3.89
N GLY A 137 -3.56 -8.44 4.19
CA GLY A 137 -3.36 -6.99 4.16
C GLY A 137 -1.93 -6.59 3.88
N TYR A 138 -1.71 -5.33 3.55
CA TYR A 138 -0.37 -4.82 3.36
C TYR A 138 0.42 -4.92 4.68
N PRO A 139 1.59 -5.60 4.70
CA PRO A 139 2.28 -5.97 5.94
C PRO A 139 2.59 -4.82 6.89
N VAL A 140 2.69 -3.59 6.36
CA VAL A 140 3.02 -2.41 7.17
C VAL A 140 2.00 -2.16 8.30
N TYR A 141 0.71 -2.48 8.11
CA TYR A 141 -0.30 -2.23 9.14
C TYR A 141 -0.02 -3.03 10.41
N ARG A 142 0.21 -4.34 10.24
CA ARG A 142 0.56 -5.25 11.33
C ARG A 142 1.92 -4.89 11.95
N VAL A 143 2.94 -4.71 11.12
CA VAL A 143 4.31 -4.44 11.59
C VAL A 143 4.40 -3.12 12.35
N ALA A 144 3.77 -2.06 11.83
CA ALA A 144 3.76 -0.76 12.51
C ALA A 144 3.04 -0.81 13.86
N THR A 145 1.93 -1.57 13.96
CA THR A 145 1.24 -1.80 15.22
C THR A 145 2.15 -2.50 16.24
N LEU A 146 2.86 -3.56 15.85
CA LEU A 146 3.82 -4.28 16.71
C LEU A 146 4.97 -3.38 17.17
N LEU A 147 5.51 -2.54 16.27
CA LEU A 147 6.59 -1.60 16.59
C LEU A 147 6.14 -0.47 17.53
N ALA A 148 4.85 -0.16 17.56
CA ALA A 148 4.24 0.76 18.51
C ALA A 148 3.84 0.10 19.85
N ASP A 149 4.26 -1.14 20.10
CA ASP A 149 3.84 -1.96 21.25
C ASP A 149 2.31 -2.24 21.32
N GLY A 150 1.59 -1.99 20.23
CA GLY A 150 0.18 -2.34 20.08
C GLY A 150 -0.06 -3.82 19.77
N GLU A 151 -1.33 -4.21 19.80
CA GLU A 151 -1.82 -5.55 19.49
C GLU A 151 -2.56 -5.54 18.14
N PRO A 152 -1.98 -6.08 17.05
CA PRO A 152 -2.69 -6.20 15.79
C PRO A 152 -3.73 -7.33 15.88
N TYR A 153 -5.00 -6.98 15.74
CA TYR A 153 -6.11 -7.94 15.66
C TYR A 153 -6.49 -8.16 14.19
N PRO A 154 -6.39 -9.38 13.65
CA PRO A 154 -6.67 -9.64 12.25
C PRO A 154 -8.16 -9.55 11.94
N LEU A 155 -8.51 -8.87 10.86
CA LEU A 155 -9.83 -8.86 10.23
C LEU A 155 -9.78 -9.76 9.00
N PRO A 156 -10.34 -10.98 9.04
CA PRO A 156 -10.29 -11.90 7.91
C PRO A 156 -11.06 -11.35 6.69
N LEU A 157 -10.37 -11.19 5.57
CA LEU A 157 -10.94 -10.82 4.28
C LEU A 157 -11.18 -12.08 3.46
N ARG A 158 -12.43 -12.52 3.37
CA ARG A 158 -12.81 -13.79 2.73
C ARG A 158 -13.48 -13.58 1.37
N PRO A 159 -13.29 -14.50 0.41
CA PRO A 159 -13.87 -14.41 -0.93
C PRO A 159 -15.40 -14.37 -0.93
N GLU A 160 -16.07 -15.06 0.02
CA GLU A 160 -17.53 -15.09 0.15
C GLU A 160 -18.13 -13.70 0.45
N ARG A 161 -17.30 -12.78 0.96
CA ARG A 161 -17.68 -11.38 1.22
C ARG A 161 -16.97 -10.40 0.27
N GLY A 162 -16.45 -10.88 -0.87
CA GLY A 162 -15.69 -10.05 -1.81
C GLY A 162 -14.43 -9.43 -1.21
N PHE A 163 -13.80 -10.09 -0.24
CA PHE A 163 -12.67 -9.61 0.53
C PHE A 163 -12.90 -8.29 1.28
N LEU A 164 -14.15 -8.06 1.72
CA LEU A 164 -14.49 -7.00 2.67
C LEU A 164 -14.55 -7.56 4.09
N PRO A 165 -14.13 -6.81 5.12
CA PRO A 165 -14.25 -7.25 6.50
C PRO A 165 -15.73 -7.36 6.93
N ASP A 166 -15.97 -8.29 7.86
CA ASP A 166 -17.25 -8.42 8.54
C ASP A 166 -17.18 -7.71 9.90
N TRP A 167 -17.78 -6.54 10.00
CA TRP A 167 -17.80 -5.77 11.25
C TRP A 167 -18.46 -6.52 12.40
N SER A 168 -19.45 -7.37 12.11
CA SER A 168 -20.19 -8.16 13.11
C SER A 168 -19.36 -9.30 13.70
N SER A 169 -18.26 -9.69 13.02
CA SER A 169 -17.36 -10.73 13.50
C SER A 169 -16.35 -10.23 14.54
N VAL A 170 -16.23 -8.92 14.73
CA VAL A 170 -15.32 -8.34 15.72
C VAL A 170 -15.95 -8.46 17.12
N PRO A 171 -15.34 -9.22 18.06
CA PRO A 171 -15.88 -9.31 19.42
C PRO A 171 -15.98 -7.93 20.08
N SER A 172 -17.05 -7.67 20.81
CA SER A 172 -17.29 -6.36 21.41
C SER A 172 -16.20 -5.91 22.40
N GLU A 173 -15.56 -6.85 23.10
CA GLU A 173 -14.42 -6.55 23.96
C GLU A 173 -13.19 -6.10 23.17
N VAL A 174 -12.94 -6.67 21.98
CA VAL A 174 -11.88 -6.26 21.07
C VAL A 174 -12.19 -4.89 20.47
N ALA A 175 -13.42 -4.70 19.99
CA ALA A 175 -13.85 -3.43 19.41
C ALA A 175 -13.72 -2.26 20.40
N ARG A 176 -14.04 -2.47 21.71
CA ARG A 176 -13.88 -1.44 22.75
C ARG A 176 -12.42 -1.12 23.09
N ARG A 177 -11.48 -2.04 22.85
CA ARG A 177 -10.05 -1.83 23.03
C ARG A 177 -9.37 -1.28 21.79
N ALA A 178 -10.05 -1.35 20.66
CA ALA A 178 -9.48 -0.92 19.39
C ALA A 178 -9.37 0.61 19.35
N LYS A 179 -8.22 1.10 18.91
CA LYS A 179 -7.95 2.53 18.65
C LYS A 179 -7.83 2.83 17.17
N LEU A 180 -7.32 1.87 16.37
CA LEU A 180 -7.13 2.01 14.94
C LEU A 180 -7.88 0.91 14.19
N LEU A 181 -8.42 1.29 13.03
CA LEU A 181 -8.99 0.39 12.04
C LEU A 181 -8.35 0.69 10.68
N PHE A 182 -7.51 -0.21 10.17
CA PHE A 182 -6.93 -0.10 8.84
C PHE A 182 -7.88 -0.68 7.80
N VAL A 183 -8.13 0.07 6.74
CA VAL A 183 -8.83 -0.37 5.53
C VAL A 183 -8.03 0.07 4.29
N ASN A 184 -8.06 -0.74 3.24
CA ASN A 184 -7.34 -0.45 2.01
C ASN A 184 -8.18 -0.91 0.81
N TYR A 185 -8.81 0.04 0.12
CA TYR A 185 -9.61 -0.20 -1.08
C TYR A 185 -9.46 0.93 -2.10
N PRO A 186 -9.05 0.62 -3.34
CA PRO A 186 -8.74 -0.71 -3.91
C PRO A 186 -7.61 -1.42 -3.17
N ASN A 187 -7.76 -2.73 -2.95
CA ASN A 187 -6.96 -3.49 -2.00
C ASN A 187 -5.66 -4.06 -2.59
N ASN A 188 -4.61 -3.99 -1.84
CA ASN A 188 -3.39 -4.79 -1.99
C ASN A 188 -3.35 -5.81 -0.82
N PRO A 189 -3.43 -7.13 -1.06
CA PRO A 189 -3.09 -7.80 -2.33
C PRO A 189 -4.27 -8.25 -3.20
N THR A 190 -5.51 -8.25 -2.69
CA THR A 190 -6.65 -8.97 -3.28
C THR A 190 -7.24 -8.32 -4.53
N ALA A 191 -6.88 -7.06 -4.82
CA ALA A 191 -7.49 -6.21 -5.83
C ALA A 191 -9.01 -5.95 -5.63
N ALA A 192 -9.56 -6.30 -4.47
CA ALA A 192 -10.93 -6.03 -4.13
C ALA A 192 -11.23 -4.52 -4.10
N THR A 193 -12.47 -4.18 -4.39
CA THR A 193 -12.96 -2.80 -4.38
C THR A 193 -14.09 -2.65 -3.38
N ALA A 194 -14.26 -1.45 -2.83
CA ALA A 194 -15.35 -1.13 -1.93
C ALA A 194 -16.19 0.02 -2.52
N GLU A 195 -17.50 -0.06 -2.32
CA GLU A 195 -18.42 1.02 -2.67
C GLU A 195 -18.60 1.96 -1.46
N LEU A 196 -19.17 3.15 -1.67
CA LEU A 196 -19.32 4.17 -0.62
C LEU A 196 -20.07 3.65 0.63
N ALA A 197 -21.07 2.77 0.43
CA ALA A 197 -21.82 2.16 1.54
C ALA A 197 -20.93 1.41 2.54
N PHE A 198 -19.87 0.75 2.08
CA PHE A 198 -18.88 0.10 2.95
C PHE A 198 -18.18 1.13 3.86
N PHE A 199 -17.78 2.27 3.33
CA PHE A 199 -17.15 3.32 4.13
C PHE A 199 -18.12 3.98 5.12
N GLU A 200 -19.41 4.08 4.76
CA GLU A 200 -20.44 4.51 5.70
C GLU A 200 -20.62 3.53 6.87
N GLU A 201 -20.50 2.23 6.62
CA GLU A 201 -20.47 1.21 7.68
C GLU A 201 -19.23 1.34 8.56
N ALA A 202 -18.04 1.54 7.96
CA ALA A 202 -16.83 1.78 8.71
C ALA A 202 -16.93 3.01 9.62
N VAL A 203 -17.54 4.11 9.14
CA VAL A 203 -17.82 5.32 9.96
C VAL A 203 -18.78 5.01 11.11
N ARG A 204 -19.85 4.22 10.88
CA ARG A 204 -20.77 3.81 11.96
C ARG A 204 -20.04 3.02 13.03
N PHE A 205 -19.28 1.99 12.63
CA PHE A 205 -18.46 1.19 13.55
C PHE A 205 -17.46 2.07 14.33
N ALA A 206 -16.73 2.94 13.64
CA ALA A 206 -15.76 3.84 14.24
C ALA A 206 -16.38 4.74 15.30
N ARG A 207 -17.57 5.28 15.04
CA ARG A 207 -18.29 6.15 16.00
C ARG A 207 -18.88 5.39 17.17
N GLU A 208 -19.31 4.17 16.97
CA GLU A 208 -19.85 3.31 18.03
C GLU A 208 -18.79 2.94 19.06
N TYR A 209 -17.56 2.62 18.60
CA TYR A 209 -16.50 2.11 19.45
C TYR A 209 -15.38 3.13 19.75
N GLY A 210 -15.40 4.32 19.16
CA GLY A 210 -14.37 5.33 19.35
C GLY A 210 -13.05 5.02 18.63
N VAL A 211 -13.12 4.37 17.47
CA VAL A 211 -11.96 3.90 16.68
C VAL A 211 -11.62 4.90 15.59
N TRP A 212 -10.34 5.16 15.32
CA TRP A 212 -9.89 5.93 14.18
C TRP A 212 -9.76 5.06 12.92
N VAL A 213 -10.46 5.43 11.85
CA VAL A 213 -10.33 4.78 10.54
C VAL A 213 -9.11 5.30 9.81
N VAL A 214 -8.28 4.39 9.32
CA VAL A 214 -7.08 4.67 8.53
C VAL A 214 -7.25 4.04 7.16
N HIS A 215 -7.65 4.84 6.18
CA HIS A 215 -7.84 4.35 4.82
C HIS A 215 -6.57 4.56 3.98
N ASP A 216 -5.96 3.48 3.51
CA ASP A 216 -4.90 3.53 2.49
C ASP A 216 -5.53 3.48 1.09
N ASN A 217 -5.56 4.64 0.43
CA ASN A 217 -6.21 4.85 -0.87
C ASN A 217 -5.20 5.03 -2.02
N SER A 218 -4.06 4.37 -1.92
CA SER A 218 -2.96 4.51 -2.89
C SER A 218 -3.31 4.09 -4.33
N TYR A 219 -4.44 3.40 -4.55
CA TYR A 219 -4.84 2.82 -5.84
C TYR A 219 -6.14 3.41 -6.41
N SER A 220 -6.70 4.48 -5.85
CA SER A 220 -7.96 5.07 -6.33
C SER A 220 -7.95 5.47 -7.81
N GLU A 221 -6.78 5.84 -8.32
CA GLU A 221 -6.61 6.27 -9.72
C GLU A 221 -6.10 5.14 -10.64
N ILE A 222 -5.92 3.93 -10.11
CA ILE A 222 -5.58 2.73 -10.90
C ILE A 222 -6.86 1.87 -10.99
N ALA A 223 -7.79 2.30 -11.82
CA ALA A 223 -9.09 1.65 -11.99
C ALA A 223 -9.46 1.56 -13.47
N TYR A 224 -10.24 0.56 -13.83
CA TYR A 224 -10.49 0.13 -15.21
C TYR A 224 -12.00 0.07 -15.51
N ASP A 225 -12.33 -0.03 -16.78
CA ASP A 225 -13.70 -0.28 -17.27
C ASP A 225 -14.71 0.78 -16.77
N GLY A 226 -14.26 2.03 -16.61
CA GLY A 226 -15.09 3.14 -16.14
C GLY A 226 -15.39 3.13 -14.65
N TYR A 227 -14.83 2.19 -13.87
CA TYR A 227 -14.97 2.19 -12.42
C TYR A 227 -14.22 3.38 -11.80
N ARG A 228 -14.87 4.04 -10.86
CA ARG A 228 -14.30 5.17 -10.12
C ARG A 228 -14.35 4.86 -8.61
N PRO A 229 -13.24 4.40 -8.01
CA PRO A 229 -13.17 4.14 -6.58
C PRO A 229 -13.60 5.37 -5.77
N PRO A 230 -14.45 5.21 -4.75
CA PRO A 230 -14.76 6.29 -3.82
C PRO A 230 -13.63 6.52 -2.82
N SER A 231 -13.59 7.74 -2.27
CA SER A 231 -12.79 8.04 -1.07
C SER A 231 -13.60 7.73 0.17
N PHE A 232 -12.94 7.24 1.22
CA PHE A 232 -13.51 7.13 2.57
C PHE A 232 -14.07 8.47 3.05
N LEU A 233 -13.38 9.57 2.72
CA LEU A 233 -13.77 10.91 3.14
C LEU A 233 -15.07 11.42 2.51
N GLN A 234 -15.62 10.72 1.49
CA GLN A 234 -16.96 10.99 0.96
C GLN A 234 -18.08 10.46 1.87
N ALA A 235 -17.79 9.51 2.73
CA ALA A 235 -18.77 8.97 3.67
C ALA A 235 -19.17 10.05 4.67
N ARG A 236 -20.48 10.10 4.99
CA ARG A 236 -21.01 11.11 5.93
C ARG A 236 -20.29 11.03 7.27
N ARG A 237 -19.72 12.15 7.74
CA ARG A 237 -18.98 12.28 9.01
C ARG A 237 -17.62 11.55 9.05
N ALA A 238 -17.07 11.14 7.91
CA ALA A 238 -15.77 10.49 7.86
C ALA A 238 -14.65 11.36 8.43
N LEU A 239 -14.67 12.68 8.18
CA LEU A 239 -13.72 13.66 8.73
C LEU A 239 -13.73 13.72 10.28
N GLU A 240 -14.79 13.24 10.93
CA GLU A 240 -14.85 13.19 12.42
C GLU A 240 -14.06 12.00 12.98
N VAL A 241 -13.89 10.93 12.19
CA VAL A 241 -13.44 9.64 12.71
C VAL A 241 -12.27 9.02 11.96
N GLY A 242 -11.66 9.71 10.99
CA GLY A 242 -10.57 9.06 10.27
C GLY A 242 -9.77 9.95 9.35
N VAL A 243 -8.78 9.30 8.75
CA VAL A 243 -7.83 9.87 7.79
C VAL A 243 -7.67 8.96 6.59
N GLU A 244 -7.29 9.56 5.46
CA GLU A 244 -6.99 8.87 4.22
C GLU A 244 -5.57 9.15 3.78
N TYR A 245 -4.85 8.10 3.41
CA TYR A 245 -3.50 8.16 2.85
C TYR A 245 -3.54 8.01 1.34
N HIS A 246 -2.78 8.82 0.64
CA HIS A 246 -2.64 8.73 -0.80
C HIS A 246 -1.19 8.91 -1.24
N SER A 247 -0.88 8.48 -2.47
CA SER A 247 0.48 8.48 -2.98
C SER A 247 0.53 8.83 -4.46
N LEU A 248 1.53 9.61 -4.86
CA LEU A 248 1.84 9.83 -6.29
C LEU A 248 2.57 8.63 -6.92
N SER A 249 3.06 7.70 -6.09
CA SER A 249 3.85 6.56 -6.50
C SER A 249 3.20 5.74 -7.60
N LYS A 250 1.87 5.51 -7.52
CA LYS A 250 1.17 4.57 -8.41
C LYS A 250 0.56 5.31 -9.60
N THR A 251 -0.21 6.35 -9.34
CA THR A 251 -0.92 7.15 -10.35
C THR A 251 0.03 7.79 -11.37
N TYR A 252 1.14 8.33 -10.88
CA TYR A 252 2.09 9.09 -11.70
C TYR A 252 3.41 8.36 -11.94
N CYS A 253 3.51 7.07 -11.58
CA CYS A 253 4.76 6.29 -11.70
C CYS A 253 5.94 6.99 -11.01
N MET A 254 5.73 7.47 -9.79
CA MET A 254 6.69 8.23 -8.98
C MET A 254 7.15 7.45 -7.75
N THR A 255 7.31 6.13 -7.85
CA THR A 255 7.66 5.28 -6.70
C THR A 255 8.96 5.68 -6.03
N GLY A 256 9.99 6.00 -6.82
CA GLY A 256 11.30 6.44 -6.36
C GLY A 256 11.35 7.88 -5.83
N TRP A 257 10.35 8.71 -6.12
CA TRP A 257 10.31 10.12 -5.73
C TRP A 257 9.92 10.33 -4.27
N ARG A 258 9.30 9.33 -3.65
CA ARG A 258 8.92 9.33 -2.24
C ARG A 258 8.02 10.49 -1.85
N LEU A 259 6.88 10.68 -2.54
CA LEU A 259 5.88 11.70 -2.22
C LEU A 259 4.48 11.11 -2.09
N GLY A 260 3.85 11.42 -0.98
CA GLY A 260 2.46 11.11 -0.66
C GLY A 260 1.92 12.11 0.35
N TRP A 261 0.74 11.85 0.86
CA TRP A 261 0.12 12.67 1.89
C TRP A 261 -0.84 11.85 2.75
N VAL A 262 -1.17 12.38 3.90
CA VAL A 262 -2.36 12.03 4.68
C VAL A 262 -3.28 13.23 4.74
N CYS A 263 -4.58 13.00 4.68
CA CYS A 263 -5.58 14.03 4.89
C CYS A 263 -6.79 13.48 5.67
N GLY A 264 -7.57 14.37 6.27
CA GLY A 264 -8.77 14.02 7.03
C GLY A 264 -8.83 14.71 8.39
N ASN A 265 -9.15 13.96 9.44
CA ASN A 265 -9.33 14.51 10.78
C ASN A 265 -8.12 15.33 11.25
N ALA A 266 -8.35 16.60 11.61
CA ALA A 266 -7.28 17.56 11.94
C ALA A 266 -6.49 17.16 13.19
N GLU A 267 -7.11 16.51 14.18
CA GLU A 267 -6.43 16.07 15.40
C GLU A 267 -5.47 14.92 15.12
N VAL A 268 -5.91 13.94 14.32
CA VAL A 268 -5.08 12.80 13.88
C VAL A 268 -3.91 13.29 13.01
N VAL A 269 -4.19 14.20 12.05
CA VAL A 269 -3.15 14.82 11.22
C VAL A 269 -2.13 15.58 12.08
N SER A 270 -2.60 16.33 13.11
CA SER A 270 -1.74 17.06 14.03
C SER A 270 -0.88 16.15 14.89
N ALA A 271 -1.44 15.04 15.39
CA ALA A 271 -0.69 14.04 16.17
C ALA A 271 0.44 13.41 15.36
N LEU A 272 0.15 13.01 14.11
CA LEU A 272 1.17 12.48 13.19
C LEU A 272 2.22 13.55 12.85
N ALA A 273 1.82 14.80 12.60
CA ALA A 273 2.74 15.91 12.34
C ALA A 273 3.68 16.16 13.52
N LYS A 274 3.17 16.11 14.75
CA LYS A 274 3.98 16.22 15.97
C LYS A 274 5.04 15.12 16.05
N LEU A 275 4.68 13.88 15.77
CA LEU A 275 5.64 12.77 15.71
C LEU A 275 6.66 12.99 14.60
N LYS A 276 6.19 13.30 13.40
CA LYS A 276 7.01 13.49 12.19
C LYS A 276 8.08 14.57 12.39
N THR A 277 7.77 15.68 13.02
CA THR A 277 8.75 16.75 13.31
C THR A 277 9.92 16.31 14.20
N ASN A 278 9.80 15.17 14.87
CA ASN A 278 10.85 14.58 15.70
C ASN A 278 11.55 13.38 15.06
N LEU A 279 11.08 12.91 13.89
CA LEU A 279 11.63 11.74 13.19
C LEU A 279 12.34 12.10 11.88
N ASP A 280 11.84 13.08 11.15
CA ASP A 280 12.40 13.51 9.88
C ASP A 280 12.29 15.03 9.70
N SER A 281 12.89 15.54 8.62
CA SER A 281 12.89 16.98 8.31
C SER A 281 11.98 17.34 7.12
N GLY A 282 11.04 16.45 6.76
CA GLY A 282 10.07 16.69 5.69
C GLY A 282 10.55 16.30 4.31
N VAL A 283 9.70 16.53 3.32
CA VAL A 283 9.93 16.15 1.91
C VAL A 283 10.67 17.25 1.19
N PHE A 284 11.67 16.90 0.38
CA PHE A 284 12.43 17.83 -0.47
C PHE A 284 11.48 18.74 -1.28
N VAL A 285 11.70 20.07 -1.22
CA VAL A 285 10.77 21.05 -1.80
C VAL A 285 10.60 20.86 -3.31
N ALA A 286 11.67 20.53 -4.03
CA ALA A 286 11.57 20.31 -5.48
C ALA A 286 10.66 19.13 -5.83
N VAL A 287 10.66 18.05 -5.04
CA VAL A 287 9.73 16.93 -5.20
C VAL A 287 8.28 17.37 -4.93
N GLN A 288 8.05 18.25 -3.95
CA GLN A 288 6.72 18.77 -3.68
C GLN A 288 6.21 19.66 -4.83
N ARG A 289 7.04 20.51 -5.42
CA ARG A 289 6.69 21.30 -6.61
C ARG A 289 6.33 20.41 -7.81
N ALA A 290 7.07 19.33 -8.02
CA ALA A 290 6.73 18.34 -9.03
C ALA A 290 5.40 17.64 -8.71
N GLY A 291 5.12 17.37 -7.43
CA GLY A 291 3.84 16.83 -6.96
C GLY A 291 2.67 17.79 -7.22
N GLU A 292 2.87 19.10 -7.03
CA GLU A 292 1.88 20.12 -7.41
C GLU A 292 1.57 20.08 -8.91
N ALA A 293 2.61 19.97 -9.75
CA ALA A 293 2.45 19.84 -11.19
C ALA A 293 1.70 18.55 -11.57
N ALA A 294 1.96 17.45 -10.87
CA ALA A 294 1.23 16.20 -11.08
C ALA A 294 -0.26 16.33 -10.76
N LEU A 295 -0.61 16.93 -9.61
CA LEU A 295 -1.99 17.05 -9.14
C LEU A 295 -2.82 18.09 -9.91
N ARG A 296 -2.20 19.17 -10.41
CA ARG A 296 -2.84 20.23 -11.18
C ARG A 296 -2.73 20.05 -12.68
N GLY A 297 -1.87 19.14 -13.12
CA GLY A 297 -1.57 18.90 -14.53
C GLY A 297 -2.69 18.20 -15.29
N PRO A 298 -2.47 17.95 -16.59
CA PRO A 298 -3.45 17.29 -17.44
C PRO A 298 -3.65 15.83 -17.02
N GLU A 299 -4.88 15.33 -17.16
CA GLU A 299 -5.23 13.93 -16.87
C GLU A 299 -4.82 12.95 -17.99
N GLU A 300 -4.57 13.48 -19.19
CA GLU A 300 -4.27 12.63 -20.37
C GLU A 300 -3.11 11.66 -20.14
N PRO A 301 -1.96 12.07 -19.56
CA PRO A 301 -0.88 11.13 -19.28
C PRO A 301 -1.28 10.00 -18.32
N VAL A 302 -2.20 10.26 -17.37
CA VAL A 302 -2.73 9.24 -16.47
C VAL A 302 -3.63 8.27 -17.24
N ARG A 303 -4.53 8.78 -18.09
CA ARG A 303 -5.41 7.95 -18.94
C ARG A 303 -4.61 7.01 -19.86
N GLN A 304 -3.54 7.51 -20.49
CA GLN A 304 -2.69 6.68 -21.35
C GLN A 304 -2.02 5.53 -20.57
N ARG A 305 -1.55 5.79 -19.34
CA ARG A 305 -0.98 4.75 -18.47
C ARG A 305 -2.02 3.72 -18.06
N LEU A 306 -3.21 4.17 -17.70
CA LEU A 306 -4.32 3.28 -17.37
C LEU A 306 -4.69 2.37 -18.55
N ALA A 307 -4.73 2.90 -19.77
CA ALA A 307 -4.98 2.08 -20.96
C ALA A 307 -3.90 0.99 -21.14
N THR A 308 -2.63 1.31 -20.89
CA THR A 308 -1.54 0.34 -20.91
C THR A 308 -1.72 -0.73 -19.83
N PHE A 309 -2.01 -0.33 -18.59
CA PHE A 309 -2.24 -1.30 -17.51
C PHE A 309 -3.49 -2.14 -17.74
N GLN A 310 -4.55 -1.58 -18.30
CA GLN A 310 -5.75 -2.33 -18.67
C GLN A 310 -5.44 -3.41 -19.71
N ALA A 311 -4.72 -3.07 -20.77
CA ALA A 311 -4.30 -4.04 -21.79
C ALA A 311 -3.43 -5.15 -21.20
N ARG A 312 -2.52 -4.83 -20.29
CA ARG A 312 -1.69 -5.80 -19.57
C ARG A 312 -2.51 -6.70 -18.63
N ARG A 313 -3.47 -6.13 -17.92
CA ARG A 313 -4.45 -6.87 -17.11
C ARG A 313 -5.18 -7.90 -17.95
N ASP A 314 -5.76 -7.46 -19.06
CA ASP A 314 -6.57 -8.31 -19.93
C ASP A 314 -5.73 -9.45 -20.54
N LEU A 315 -4.49 -9.15 -20.94
CA LEU A 315 -3.54 -10.16 -21.43
C LEU A 315 -3.22 -11.20 -20.35
N LEU A 316 -2.84 -10.74 -19.13
CA LEU A 316 -2.45 -11.65 -18.05
C LEU A 316 -3.62 -12.50 -17.59
N VAL A 317 -4.77 -11.85 -17.28
CA VAL A 317 -5.97 -12.54 -16.77
C VAL A 317 -6.49 -13.54 -17.79
N GLY A 318 -6.60 -13.17 -19.07
CA GLY A 318 -7.06 -14.07 -20.13
C GLY A 318 -6.16 -15.31 -20.24
N ALA A 319 -4.85 -15.13 -20.22
CA ALA A 319 -3.90 -16.22 -20.28
C ALA A 319 -3.96 -17.17 -19.07
N LEU A 320 -4.10 -16.61 -17.86
CA LEU A 320 -4.25 -17.41 -16.64
C LEU A 320 -5.55 -18.22 -16.65
N GLN A 321 -6.66 -17.63 -17.10
CA GLN A 321 -7.95 -18.33 -17.25
C GLN A 321 -7.87 -19.45 -18.30
N GLU A 322 -7.24 -19.20 -19.46
CA GLU A 322 -6.98 -20.24 -20.49
C GLU A 322 -6.10 -21.38 -19.95
N ALA A 323 -5.17 -21.08 -19.06
CA ALA A 323 -4.33 -22.08 -18.38
C ALA A 323 -5.04 -22.79 -17.21
N GLY A 324 -6.31 -22.46 -16.93
CA GLY A 324 -7.12 -23.11 -15.90
C GLY A 324 -6.93 -22.53 -14.49
N TRP A 325 -6.26 -21.38 -14.36
CA TRP A 325 -6.14 -20.71 -13.06
C TRP A 325 -7.48 -20.08 -12.63
N ARG A 326 -7.80 -20.16 -11.36
CA ARG A 326 -8.97 -19.50 -10.79
C ARG A 326 -8.62 -18.05 -10.45
N VAL A 327 -8.97 -17.13 -11.36
CA VAL A 327 -8.70 -15.70 -11.22
C VAL A 327 -9.91 -14.88 -11.65
N THR A 328 -10.14 -13.79 -10.93
CA THR A 328 -11.12 -12.75 -11.30
C THR A 328 -10.38 -11.55 -11.87
N SER A 329 -10.92 -10.96 -12.95
CA SER A 329 -10.36 -9.74 -13.50
C SER A 329 -10.48 -8.59 -12.52
N PRO A 330 -9.38 -7.94 -12.12
CA PRO A 330 -9.43 -6.83 -11.17
C PRO A 330 -10.06 -5.59 -11.80
N ARG A 331 -10.97 -4.93 -11.08
CA ARG A 331 -11.55 -3.63 -11.46
C ARG A 331 -10.61 -2.46 -11.17
N ALA A 332 -9.62 -2.69 -10.30
CA ALA A 332 -8.64 -1.68 -9.88
C ALA A 332 -7.34 -2.34 -9.44
N THR A 333 -6.33 -1.54 -9.10
CA THR A 333 -4.95 -1.92 -8.82
C THR A 333 -4.22 -2.46 -10.06
N PHE A 334 -3.01 -2.93 -9.92
CA PHE A 334 -2.29 -3.68 -10.97
C PHE A 334 -1.90 -5.08 -10.48
N TYR A 335 -2.76 -5.67 -9.61
CA TYR A 335 -2.57 -7.01 -9.06
C TYR A 335 -3.65 -7.97 -9.55
N VAL A 336 -3.24 -9.21 -9.75
CA VAL A 336 -4.11 -10.36 -9.89
C VAL A 336 -3.91 -11.22 -8.65
N TRP A 337 -5.01 -11.57 -7.98
CA TRP A 337 -5.06 -12.46 -6.83
C TRP A 337 -5.57 -13.80 -7.29
N ALA A 338 -4.67 -14.77 -7.41
CA ALA A 338 -4.95 -16.08 -8.01
C ALA A 338 -5.00 -17.14 -6.92
N GLU A 339 -6.04 -17.98 -6.93
CA GLU A 339 -6.10 -19.15 -6.04
C GLU A 339 -5.00 -20.15 -6.40
N VAL A 340 -4.38 -20.75 -5.38
CA VAL A 340 -3.45 -21.86 -5.59
C VAL A 340 -4.20 -23.14 -5.91
N PRO A 341 -3.64 -24.02 -6.77
CA PRO A 341 -4.25 -25.33 -7.04
C PRO A 341 -4.31 -26.20 -5.79
N GLU A 342 -5.27 -27.13 -5.75
CA GLU A 342 -5.39 -28.12 -4.68
C GLU A 342 -4.09 -28.89 -4.48
N GLY A 343 -3.69 -29.08 -3.23
CA GLY A 343 -2.44 -29.75 -2.84
C GLY A 343 -1.23 -28.84 -2.68
N PHE A 344 -1.38 -27.53 -2.91
CA PHE A 344 -0.34 -26.53 -2.64
C PHE A 344 -0.78 -25.56 -1.55
N ASP A 345 0.18 -25.08 -0.77
CA ASP A 345 0.12 -23.79 -0.09
C ASP A 345 0.71 -22.69 -0.99
N SER A 346 0.62 -21.43 -0.58
CA SER A 346 1.07 -20.31 -1.41
C SER A 346 2.58 -20.30 -1.65
N VAL A 347 3.38 -20.74 -0.70
CA VAL A 347 4.85 -20.80 -0.81
C VAL A 347 5.25 -21.92 -1.77
N GLY A 348 4.72 -23.11 -1.59
CA GLY A 348 4.99 -24.27 -2.45
C GLY A 348 4.57 -24.01 -3.89
N PHE A 349 3.42 -23.35 -4.09
CA PHE A 349 2.99 -23.00 -5.45
C PHE A 349 3.88 -21.92 -6.09
N ALA A 350 4.28 -20.87 -5.35
CA ALA A 350 5.21 -19.87 -5.85
C ALA A 350 6.57 -20.48 -6.23
N GLN A 351 7.09 -21.41 -5.45
CA GLN A 351 8.30 -22.17 -5.78
C GLN A 351 8.11 -23.02 -7.03
N HIS A 352 6.98 -23.71 -7.15
CA HIS A 352 6.63 -24.48 -8.35
C HIS A 352 6.60 -23.62 -9.61
N VAL A 353 5.97 -22.44 -9.54
CA VAL A 353 5.93 -21.47 -10.66
C VAL A 353 7.35 -21.01 -11.02
N LEU A 354 8.18 -20.71 -10.03
CA LEU A 354 9.57 -20.30 -10.25
C LEU A 354 10.39 -21.41 -10.92
N ASP A 355 10.32 -22.63 -10.42
CA ASP A 355 11.14 -23.74 -10.89
C ASP A 355 10.71 -24.23 -12.30
N ARG A 356 9.41 -24.17 -12.62
CA ARG A 356 8.86 -24.70 -13.88
C ARG A 356 8.75 -23.65 -14.98
N ALA A 357 8.47 -22.41 -14.63
CA ALA A 357 8.25 -21.31 -15.58
C ALA A 357 9.33 -20.23 -15.55
N ALA A 358 10.23 -20.25 -14.55
CA ALA A 358 11.15 -19.15 -14.28
C ALA A 358 10.42 -17.79 -14.13
N VAL A 359 9.24 -17.81 -13.49
CA VAL A 359 8.42 -16.63 -13.17
C VAL A 359 8.28 -16.52 -11.65
N VAL A 360 8.55 -15.33 -11.11
CA VAL A 360 8.37 -15.07 -9.68
C VAL A 360 6.98 -14.48 -9.45
N VAL A 361 6.22 -15.10 -8.55
CA VAL A 361 4.95 -14.60 -8.01
C VAL A 361 5.07 -14.45 -6.50
N THR A 362 4.23 -13.62 -5.87
CA THR A 362 4.30 -13.42 -4.41
C THR A 362 3.38 -14.39 -3.68
N PRO A 363 3.89 -15.22 -2.75
CA PRO A 363 3.05 -16.06 -1.90
C PRO A 363 2.08 -15.21 -1.06
N GLY A 364 0.83 -15.61 -1.01
CA GLY A 364 -0.21 -14.84 -0.32
C GLY A 364 -0.10 -14.85 1.20
N VAL A 365 0.52 -15.89 1.79
CA VAL A 365 0.80 -15.95 3.25
C VAL A 365 1.63 -14.76 3.73
N GLY A 366 2.42 -14.12 2.86
CA GLY A 366 3.16 -12.89 3.18
C GLY A 366 2.28 -11.68 3.47
N TYR A 367 0.99 -11.77 3.18
CA TYR A 367 0.00 -10.72 3.47
C TYR A 367 -0.90 -11.10 4.66
N GLY A 368 -0.80 -12.32 5.18
CA GLY A 368 -1.60 -12.83 6.30
C GLY A 368 -2.00 -14.30 6.10
N GLU A 369 -2.50 -14.92 7.15
CA GLU A 369 -2.81 -16.36 7.15
C GLU A 369 -3.93 -16.72 6.15
N VAL A 370 -4.95 -15.87 6.03
CA VAL A 370 -6.05 -16.07 5.06
C VAL A 370 -5.54 -16.03 3.62
N GLY A 371 -4.39 -15.37 3.39
CA GLY A 371 -3.75 -15.30 2.08
C GLY A 371 -3.09 -16.58 1.60
N ASP A 372 -2.91 -17.60 2.47
CA ASP A 372 -2.12 -18.80 2.13
C ASP A 372 -2.72 -19.69 1.02
N GLN A 373 -3.97 -19.43 0.65
CA GLN A 373 -4.63 -20.10 -0.48
C GLN A 373 -4.48 -19.34 -1.81
N TYR A 374 -3.60 -18.32 -1.87
CA TYR A 374 -3.48 -17.44 -3.01
C TYR A 374 -2.02 -17.10 -3.32
N VAL A 375 -1.79 -16.66 -4.56
CA VAL A 375 -0.56 -15.94 -4.97
C VAL A 375 -0.95 -14.62 -5.61
N ARG A 376 -0.11 -13.58 -5.40
CA ARG A 376 -0.28 -12.29 -6.06
C ARG A 376 0.65 -12.17 -7.26
N LEU A 377 0.08 -11.76 -8.41
CA LEU A 377 0.83 -11.37 -9.60
C LEU A 377 0.65 -9.88 -9.85
N SER A 378 1.69 -9.21 -10.35
CA SER A 378 1.63 -7.81 -10.78
C SER A 378 1.84 -7.73 -12.30
N PHE A 379 1.10 -6.84 -12.97
CA PHE A 379 1.28 -6.57 -14.40
C PHE A 379 1.97 -5.24 -14.69
N THR A 380 2.87 -4.81 -13.78
CA THR A 380 3.72 -3.63 -13.95
C THR A 380 5.02 -3.90 -14.70
N THR A 381 5.18 -5.10 -15.22
CA THR A 381 6.34 -5.53 -16.05
C THR A 381 6.19 -5.05 -17.49
N PRO A 382 7.30 -4.68 -18.19
CA PRO A 382 7.25 -4.27 -19.60
C PRO A 382 6.53 -5.26 -20.52
N ASP A 383 5.83 -4.77 -21.53
CA ASP A 383 4.91 -5.55 -22.38
C ASP A 383 5.54 -6.82 -22.97
N HIS A 384 6.79 -6.72 -23.47
CA HIS A 384 7.49 -7.88 -24.05
C HIS A 384 7.80 -8.94 -22.99
N ARG A 385 8.16 -8.52 -21.76
CA ARG A 385 8.42 -9.42 -20.63
C ARG A 385 7.14 -10.05 -20.10
N LEU A 386 6.06 -9.27 -20.05
CA LEU A 386 4.74 -9.77 -19.62
C LEU A 386 4.22 -10.83 -20.62
N LYS A 387 4.33 -10.58 -21.94
CA LYS A 387 3.97 -11.56 -22.96
C LYS A 387 4.76 -12.86 -22.81
N GLU A 388 6.05 -12.76 -22.57
CA GLU A 388 6.90 -13.93 -22.35
C GLU A 388 6.52 -14.68 -21.06
N ALA A 389 6.26 -13.97 -19.96
CA ALA A 389 5.80 -14.58 -18.71
C ALA A 389 4.48 -15.33 -18.91
N VAL A 390 3.53 -14.74 -19.62
CA VAL A 390 2.25 -15.36 -20.00
C VAL A 390 2.44 -16.67 -20.76
N GLU A 391 3.31 -16.69 -21.78
CA GLU A 391 3.59 -17.91 -22.54
C GLU A 391 4.23 -19.02 -21.68
N ARG A 392 5.07 -18.63 -20.71
CA ARG A 392 5.66 -19.59 -19.76
C ARG A 392 4.60 -20.13 -18.78
N LEU A 393 3.72 -19.26 -18.27
CA LEU A 393 2.64 -19.64 -17.34
C LEU A 393 1.57 -20.55 -18.01
N ARG A 394 1.25 -20.34 -19.27
CA ARG A 394 0.35 -21.23 -20.04
C ARG A 394 0.83 -22.69 -20.11
N ARG A 395 2.13 -22.92 -20.00
CA ARG A 395 2.75 -24.26 -20.03
C ARG A 395 2.77 -24.94 -18.65
N LEU A 396 2.43 -24.21 -17.60
CA LEU A 396 2.22 -24.77 -16.27
C LEU A 396 0.89 -25.52 -16.26
N ARG A 397 0.94 -26.84 -16.49
CA ARG A 397 -0.17 -27.77 -16.32
C ARG A 397 0.10 -28.72 -15.16
#